data_491471b771c6950f0cbb7dfc4c512b59
#
_entry.id   491471b771c6950f0cbb7dfc4c512b59
#
_cell.length_a   1.000
_cell.length_b   1.000
_cell.length_c   1.000
_cell.angle_alpha   90.00
_cell.angle_beta   90.00
_cell.angle_gamma   90.00
#
_symmetry.space_group_name_H-M   'P 1'
#
loop_
_entity.id
_entity.type
_entity.pdbx_description
1 polymer ?
#
loop_
_entity_poly.entity_id
_entity_poly.type
_entity_poly.pdbx_seq_one_letter_code
_entity_poly.pdbx_strand_id
1 'polypeptide(L)'
;MQAVKHWLKTSDSRLAKVCFDVINSIRFFQVPTISMIHKPLYWLHNQCVTGWANLTRILYWTPLFKSRLTQCGSRFYLYSGMPQVLGNLSIEIGNNTRMSGITTLCGRSSAVQTPLLKIGSNVDVGWQNTIAVGTRVVLGDNVRLAGKVFLAGFPGHPLDPVARAQGMPETDDQVGDIVLEQDVWLATGVTVMAGVTIGQGTVVAAGSVVTRSLPSDVLAGGVPAKVIKALN
;
A
#
# COMPACT_ATOMS: atom_id res chain seq x y z
N MET A 1 21.94 32.64 -5.98
CA MET A 1 22.50 31.28 -5.83
C MET A 1 22.76 30.56 -7.16
N GLN A 2 21.86 30.60 -8.16
CA GLN A 2 22.05 29.95 -9.47
C GLN A 2 23.25 30.49 -10.26
N ALA A 3 23.46 31.82 -10.29
CA ALA A 3 24.56 32.48 -10.99
C ALA A 3 25.94 32.03 -10.45
N VAL A 4 26.10 31.89 -9.14
CA VAL A 4 27.34 31.41 -8.51
C VAL A 4 27.61 29.95 -8.86
N LYS A 5 26.56 29.09 -8.84
CA LYS A 5 26.73 27.70 -9.29
C LYS A 5 27.08 27.57 -10.76
N HIS A 6 26.54 28.42 -11.60
CA HIS A 6 26.88 28.45 -13.02
C HIS A 6 28.34 28.89 -13.22
N TRP A 7 28.75 30.00 -12.58
CA TRP A 7 30.12 30.48 -12.64
C TRP A 7 31.13 29.42 -12.17
N LEU A 8 30.88 28.76 -11.04
CA LEU A 8 31.76 27.69 -10.53
C LEU A 8 31.94 26.52 -11.51
N LYS A 9 30.92 26.22 -12.33
CA LYS A 9 30.93 25.08 -13.25
C LYS A 9 31.50 25.43 -14.63
N THR A 10 31.39 26.68 -15.06
CA THR A 10 31.70 27.11 -16.44
C THR A 10 32.90 28.02 -16.57
N SER A 11 33.39 28.60 -15.49
CA SER A 11 34.54 29.51 -15.51
C SER A 11 35.88 28.76 -15.58
N ASP A 12 36.71 29.16 -16.51
CA ASP A 12 38.09 28.65 -16.64
C ASP A 12 39.07 29.24 -15.62
N SER A 13 38.63 30.16 -14.77
CA SER A 13 39.45 30.79 -13.77
C SER A 13 39.98 29.78 -12.73
N ARG A 14 41.25 29.91 -12.35
CA ARG A 14 41.86 29.08 -11.28
C ARG A 14 41.05 29.16 -9.98
N LEU A 15 40.54 30.33 -9.66
CA LEU A 15 39.75 30.55 -8.45
C LEU A 15 38.45 29.74 -8.47
N ALA A 16 37.74 29.73 -9.59
CA ALA A 16 36.49 28.95 -9.71
C ALA A 16 36.75 27.45 -9.58
N LYS A 17 37.84 26.94 -10.19
CA LYS A 17 38.24 25.53 -10.09
C LYS A 17 38.58 25.14 -8.64
N VAL A 18 39.42 25.94 -7.97
CA VAL A 18 39.74 25.69 -6.54
C VAL A 18 38.51 25.74 -5.65
N CYS A 19 37.63 26.74 -5.81
CA CYS A 19 36.40 26.81 -5.05
C CYS A 19 35.47 25.61 -5.32
N PHE A 20 35.36 25.18 -6.57
CA PHE A 20 34.61 24.00 -6.96
C PHE A 20 35.13 22.72 -6.31
N ASP A 21 36.48 22.53 -6.34
CA ASP A 21 37.12 21.36 -5.74
C ASP A 21 36.96 21.34 -4.21
N VAL A 22 37.13 22.50 -3.55
CA VAL A 22 36.88 22.63 -2.10
C VAL A 22 35.44 22.31 -1.75
N ILE A 23 34.49 22.89 -2.49
CA ILE A 23 33.04 22.61 -2.25
C ILE A 23 32.74 21.11 -2.46
N ASN A 24 33.28 20.49 -3.50
CA ASN A 24 33.12 19.07 -3.75
C ASN A 24 33.82 18.22 -2.69
N SER A 25 35.02 18.59 -2.25
CA SER A 25 35.71 17.89 -1.17
C SER A 25 34.93 17.91 0.13
N ILE A 26 34.31 19.05 0.48
CA ILE A 26 33.40 19.15 1.65
C ILE A 26 32.14 18.34 1.42
N ARG A 27 31.51 18.44 0.24
CA ARG A 27 30.28 17.76 -0.11
C ARG A 27 30.40 16.24 -0.09
N PHE A 28 31.52 15.72 -0.54
CA PHE A 28 31.76 14.27 -0.63
C PHE A 28 32.64 13.74 0.51
N PHE A 29 32.95 14.60 1.51
CA PHE A 29 33.64 14.14 2.68
C PHE A 29 32.81 13.08 3.44
N GLN A 30 33.43 11.95 3.69
CA GLN A 30 32.85 10.86 4.47
C GLN A 30 33.88 10.33 5.45
N VAL A 31 33.43 10.06 6.66
CA VAL A 31 34.26 9.38 7.65
C VAL A 31 34.56 7.95 7.16
N PRO A 32 35.83 7.52 7.14
CA PRO A 32 36.17 6.16 6.74
C PRO A 32 35.44 5.11 7.58
N THR A 33 34.92 4.08 6.91
CA THR A 33 34.24 2.99 7.59
C THR A 33 35.24 2.07 8.29
N ILE A 34 35.20 2.05 9.63
CA ILE A 34 35.98 1.14 10.47
C ILE A 34 35.05 -0.01 10.85
N SER A 35 35.24 -1.20 10.26
CA SER A 35 34.31 -2.33 10.39
C SER A 35 34.13 -2.78 11.84
N MET A 36 35.16 -2.74 12.67
CA MET A 36 35.08 -3.11 14.09
C MET A 36 34.17 -2.19 14.90
N ILE A 37 34.03 -0.92 14.49
CA ILE A 37 33.19 0.06 15.17
C ILE A 37 31.79 0.11 14.52
N HIS A 38 31.76 0.26 13.19
CA HIS A 38 30.48 0.53 12.51
C HIS A 38 29.55 -0.68 12.41
N LYS A 39 30.09 -1.92 12.39
CA LYS A 39 29.23 -3.12 12.42
C LYS A 39 28.44 -3.27 13.73
N PRO A 40 29.05 -3.20 14.91
CA PRO A 40 28.32 -3.20 16.18
C PRO A 40 27.35 -2.03 16.32
N LEU A 41 27.75 -0.82 15.89
CA LEU A 41 26.87 0.35 15.90
C LEU A 41 25.64 0.17 15.00
N TYR A 42 25.82 -0.39 13.80
CA TYR A 42 24.73 -0.70 12.91
C TYR A 42 23.76 -1.74 13.52
N TRP A 43 24.31 -2.78 14.13
CA TRP A 43 23.49 -3.78 14.87
C TRP A 43 22.71 -3.12 16.01
N LEU A 44 23.36 -2.33 16.85
CA LEU A 44 22.72 -1.62 17.96
C LEU A 44 21.63 -0.67 17.47
N HIS A 45 21.92 0.11 16.43
CA HIS A 45 20.94 0.99 15.79
C HIS A 45 19.68 0.21 15.37
N ASN A 46 19.85 -0.92 14.69
CA ASN A 46 18.72 -1.75 14.27
C ASN A 46 17.92 -2.31 15.46
N GLN A 47 18.59 -2.73 16.55
CA GLN A 47 17.88 -3.17 17.75
C GLN A 47 17.08 -2.05 18.40
N CYS A 48 17.63 -0.84 18.50
CA CYS A 48 16.93 0.32 19.04
C CYS A 48 15.72 0.70 18.19
N VAL A 49 15.88 0.76 16.86
CA VAL A 49 14.79 1.09 15.93
C VAL A 49 13.69 0.03 15.99
N THR A 50 14.05 -1.25 15.96
CA THR A 50 13.09 -2.36 16.06
C THR A 50 12.40 -2.40 17.42
N GLY A 51 13.14 -2.20 18.51
CA GLY A 51 12.59 -2.11 19.87
C GLY A 51 11.58 -0.99 20.00
N TRP A 52 11.92 0.21 19.52
CA TRP A 52 11.03 1.37 19.50
C TRP A 52 9.77 1.12 18.65
N ALA A 53 9.95 0.56 17.45
CA ALA A 53 8.83 0.22 16.56
C ALA A 53 7.88 -0.80 17.21
N ASN A 54 8.40 -1.81 17.90
CA ASN A 54 7.58 -2.78 18.63
C ASN A 54 6.87 -2.17 19.84
N LEU A 55 7.54 -1.32 20.61
CA LEU A 55 6.94 -0.63 21.76
C LEU A 55 5.77 0.25 21.30
N THR A 56 5.99 1.09 20.30
CA THR A 56 4.95 1.98 19.76
C THR A 56 3.82 1.19 19.10
N ARG A 57 4.11 0.07 18.44
CA ARG A 57 3.10 -0.85 17.91
C ARG A 57 2.18 -1.38 19.01
N ILE A 58 2.74 -1.86 20.12
CA ILE A 58 1.97 -2.50 21.21
C ILE A 58 1.15 -1.46 21.97
N LEU A 59 1.77 -0.33 22.34
CA LEU A 59 1.18 0.63 23.26
C LEU A 59 0.34 1.70 22.58
N TYR A 60 0.58 1.98 21.32
CA TYR A 60 -0.03 3.13 20.64
C TYR A 60 -0.77 2.73 19.35
N TRP A 61 -0.07 2.27 18.31
CA TRP A 61 -0.69 2.05 17.00
C TRP A 61 -1.77 0.97 17.01
N THR A 62 -1.50 -0.20 17.61
CA THR A 62 -2.47 -1.31 17.59
C THR A 62 -3.74 -1.01 18.39
N PRO A 63 -3.69 -0.49 19.63
CA PRO A 63 -4.92 -0.16 20.36
C PRO A 63 -5.71 0.97 19.69
N LEU A 64 -5.05 2.01 19.17
CA LEU A 64 -5.73 3.08 18.45
C LEU A 64 -6.42 2.56 17.18
N PHE A 65 -5.75 1.77 16.37
CA PHE A 65 -6.36 1.22 15.17
C PHE A 65 -7.51 0.27 15.51
N LYS A 66 -7.35 -0.58 16.53
CA LYS A 66 -8.42 -1.47 16.98
C LYS A 66 -9.67 -0.74 17.43
N SER A 67 -9.55 0.44 18.04
CA SER A 67 -10.71 1.25 18.44
C SER A 67 -11.53 1.77 17.25
N ARG A 68 -10.94 1.77 16.03
CA ARG A 68 -11.61 2.17 14.78
C ARG A 68 -12.31 0.99 14.09
N LEU A 69 -12.05 -0.25 14.51
CA LEU A 69 -12.61 -1.45 13.90
C LEU A 69 -14.01 -1.75 14.48
N THR A 70 -14.90 -2.24 13.62
CA THR A 70 -16.19 -2.78 14.05
C THR A 70 -16.01 -4.15 14.71
N GLN A 71 -15.09 -4.97 14.19
CA GLN A 71 -14.75 -6.26 14.75
C GLN A 71 -13.27 -6.56 14.53
N CYS A 72 -12.60 -7.16 15.53
CA CYS A 72 -11.22 -7.59 15.44
C CYS A 72 -11.03 -8.95 16.10
N GLY A 73 -10.53 -9.90 15.32
CA GLY A 73 -10.17 -11.22 15.82
C GLY A 73 -8.90 -11.21 16.68
N SER A 74 -8.52 -12.37 17.14
CA SER A 74 -7.32 -12.58 17.95
C SER A 74 -6.05 -12.50 17.10
N ARG A 75 -4.90 -12.18 17.74
CA ARG A 75 -3.56 -12.16 17.12
C ARG A 75 -3.46 -11.28 15.87
N PHE A 76 -4.14 -10.13 15.86
CA PHE A 76 -3.92 -9.11 14.86
C PHE A 76 -2.53 -8.46 15.04
N TYR A 77 -1.74 -8.41 13.98
CA TYR A 77 -0.39 -7.85 13.96
C TYR A 77 -0.29 -6.66 13.02
N LEU A 78 -0.27 -5.46 13.59
CA LEU A 78 -0.06 -4.21 12.86
C LEU A 78 1.43 -3.85 12.88
N TYR A 79 2.03 -3.58 11.72
CA TYR A 79 3.45 -3.18 11.62
C TYR A 79 3.62 -1.91 10.78
N SER A 80 4.73 -1.21 10.96
CA SER A 80 5.08 0.02 10.21
C SER A 80 4.09 1.17 10.37
N GLY A 81 3.57 1.41 11.58
CA GLY A 81 2.69 2.55 11.88
C GLY A 81 1.21 2.20 11.88
N MET A 82 0.36 3.18 11.57
CA MET A 82 -1.10 3.06 11.60
C MET A 82 -1.68 3.32 10.21
N PRO A 83 -2.60 2.46 9.72
CA PRO A 83 -3.27 2.67 8.45
C PRO A 83 -4.03 4.00 8.40
N GLN A 84 -4.00 4.64 7.27
CA GLN A 84 -4.86 5.78 7.00
C GLN A 84 -6.28 5.28 6.71
N VAL A 85 -7.27 5.74 7.47
CA VAL A 85 -8.68 5.42 7.22
C VAL A 85 -9.40 6.71 6.82
N LEU A 86 -9.96 6.72 5.62
CA LEU A 86 -10.67 7.84 5.03
C LEU A 86 -12.15 7.52 4.83
N GLY A 87 -12.99 8.51 5.02
CA GLY A 87 -14.43 8.36 4.84
C GLY A 87 -15.11 7.52 5.93
N ASN A 88 -16.40 7.23 5.71
CA ASN A 88 -17.17 6.35 6.58
C ASN A 88 -16.97 4.90 6.11
N LEU A 89 -16.40 4.04 6.95
CA LEU A 89 -16.02 2.68 6.58
C LEU A 89 -16.19 1.75 7.79
N SER A 90 -16.98 0.71 7.66
CA SER A 90 -17.02 -0.40 8.61
C SER A 90 -15.89 -1.37 8.30
N ILE A 91 -15.11 -1.76 9.31
CA ILE A 91 -13.94 -2.63 9.12
C ILE A 91 -14.02 -3.81 10.08
N GLU A 92 -14.04 -5.01 9.50
CA GLU A 92 -14.02 -6.28 10.22
C GLU A 92 -12.75 -7.04 9.87
N ILE A 93 -12.03 -7.55 10.87
CA ILE A 93 -10.77 -8.29 10.69
C ILE A 93 -10.84 -9.62 11.46
N GLY A 94 -10.53 -10.71 10.79
CA GLY A 94 -10.44 -12.06 11.36
C GLY A 94 -9.19 -12.30 12.18
N ASN A 95 -8.98 -13.57 12.55
CA ASN A 95 -7.87 -14.00 13.40
C ASN A 95 -6.54 -14.09 12.66
N ASN A 96 -5.41 -13.97 13.36
CA ASN A 96 -4.05 -14.17 12.84
C ASN A 96 -3.70 -13.28 11.62
N THR A 97 -4.36 -12.15 11.44
CA THR A 97 -4.19 -11.27 10.29
C THR A 97 -3.05 -10.29 10.53
N ARG A 98 -2.23 -10.07 9.52
CA ARG A 98 -1.15 -9.07 9.50
C ARG A 98 -1.50 -7.93 8.56
N MET A 99 -1.18 -6.70 8.97
CA MET A 99 -1.42 -5.51 8.14
C MET A 99 -0.28 -4.51 8.30
N SER A 100 0.15 -3.95 7.19
CA SER A 100 1.07 -2.80 7.19
C SER A 100 0.33 -1.52 7.55
N GLY A 101 0.91 -0.73 8.46
CA GLY A 101 0.43 0.62 8.76
C GLY A 101 0.59 1.60 7.58
N ILE A 102 1.40 1.25 6.58
CA ILE A 102 1.51 2.02 5.33
C ILE A 102 0.45 1.50 4.34
N THR A 103 -0.80 1.56 4.74
CA THR A 103 -1.97 1.12 3.97
C THR A 103 -3.04 2.21 4.06
N THR A 104 -3.73 2.49 2.95
CA THR A 104 -4.88 3.40 2.91
C THR A 104 -6.17 2.59 2.75
N LEU A 105 -7.10 2.80 3.66
CA LEU A 105 -8.44 2.23 3.64
C LEU A 105 -9.43 3.38 3.43
N CYS A 106 -10.15 3.37 2.31
CA CYS A 106 -11.03 4.47 1.94
C CYS A 106 -12.45 3.97 1.72
N GLY A 107 -13.40 4.45 2.52
CA GLY A 107 -14.83 4.25 2.29
C GLY A 107 -15.40 5.36 1.40
N ARG A 108 -16.27 5.00 0.47
CA ARG A 108 -17.00 5.93 -0.40
C ARG A 108 -17.83 6.90 0.45
N SER A 109 -17.59 8.19 0.32
CA SER A 109 -18.26 9.22 1.13
C SER A 109 -19.72 9.48 0.71
N SER A 110 -20.04 9.23 -0.56
CA SER A 110 -21.38 9.40 -1.14
C SER A 110 -22.30 8.17 -0.94
N ALA A 111 -21.83 7.11 -0.30
CA ALA A 111 -22.59 5.91 -0.07
C ALA A 111 -23.76 6.12 0.91
N VAL A 112 -24.96 5.64 0.55
CA VAL A 112 -26.15 5.68 1.41
C VAL A 112 -25.98 4.76 2.63
N GLN A 113 -25.40 3.58 2.42
CA GLN A 113 -25.05 2.64 3.49
C GLN A 113 -23.55 2.68 3.74
N THR A 114 -23.15 2.51 5.01
CA THR A 114 -21.72 2.48 5.37
C THR A 114 -21.01 1.35 4.61
N PRO A 115 -20.02 1.65 3.77
CA PRO A 115 -19.24 0.64 3.07
C PRO A 115 -18.56 -0.33 4.05
N LEU A 116 -18.46 -1.60 3.65
CA LEU A 116 -17.90 -2.67 4.47
C LEU A 116 -16.58 -3.20 3.90
N LEU A 117 -15.52 -3.13 4.67
CA LEU A 117 -14.28 -3.88 4.45
C LEU A 117 -14.28 -5.09 5.40
N LYS A 118 -14.38 -6.29 4.84
CA LYS A 118 -14.29 -7.54 5.60
C LYS A 118 -12.99 -8.27 5.23
N ILE A 119 -12.15 -8.50 6.21
CA ILE A 119 -10.87 -9.21 6.07
C ILE A 119 -10.97 -10.50 6.87
N GLY A 120 -10.76 -11.63 6.23
CA GLY A 120 -10.80 -12.95 6.84
C GLY A 120 -9.64 -13.23 7.79
N SER A 121 -9.49 -14.50 8.13
CA SER A 121 -8.43 -14.98 9.01
C SER A 121 -7.16 -15.33 8.24
N ASN A 122 -5.99 -15.22 8.90
CA ASN A 122 -4.68 -15.50 8.30
C ASN A 122 -4.39 -14.70 7.02
N VAL A 123 -4.90 -13.47 6.94
CA VAL A 123 -4.66 -12.56 5.80
C VAL A 123 -3.39 -11.76 6.02
N ASP A 124 -2.62 -11.54 4.96
CA ASP A 124 -1.46 -10.63 4.99
C ASP A 124 -1.70 -9.45 4.04
N VAL A 125 -1.86 -8.26 4.60
CA VAL A 125 -1.97 -7.00 3.85
C VAL A 125 -0.62 -6.32 3.87
N GLY A 126 0.10 -6.43 2.76
CA GLY A 126 1.44 -5.86 2.59
C GLY A 126 1.46 -4.33 2.63
N TRP A 127 2.61 -3.76 2.33
CA TRP A 127 2.87 -2.32 2.44
C TRP A 127 2.36 -1.54 1.21
N GLN A 128 1.98 -0.29 1.45
CA GLN A 128 1.51 0.67 0.43
C GLN A 128 0.28 0.19 -0.37
N ASN A 129 -0.55 -0.65 0.24
CA ASN A 129 -1.81 -1.04 -0.38
C ASN A 129 -2.85 0.08 -0.25
N THR A 130 -3.74 0.17 -1.23
CA THR A 130 -4.91 1.04 -1.18
C THR A 130 -6.16 0.19 -1.39
N ILE A 131 -7.10 0.26 -0.46
CA ILE A 131 -8.38 -0.44 -0.53
C ILE A 131 -9.48 0.62 -0.55
N ALA A 132 -10.00 0.91 -1.74
CA ALA A 132 -11.13 1.80 -1.95
C ALA A 132 -12.42 0.99 -1.96
N VAL A 133 -13.24 1.15 -0.92
CA VAL A 133 -14.46 0.38 -0.70
C VAL A 133 -15.66 1.19 -1.17
N GLY A 134 -16.28 0.76 -2.27
CA GLY A 134 -17.48 1.39 -2.81
C GLY A 134 -18.72 1.03 -1.99
N THR A 135 -19.07 -0.25 -2.00
CA THR A 135 -20.11 -0.85 -1.16
C THR A 135 -19.50 -1.90 -0.25
N ARG A 136 -18.80 -2.87 -0.81
CA ARG A 136 -18.18 -3.96 -0.07
C ARG A 136 -16.88 -4.44 -0.71
N VAL A 137 -15.86 -4.68 0.14
CA VAL A 137 -14.66 -5.42 -0.22
C VAL A 137 -14.49 -6.58 0.75
N VAL A 138 -14.35 -7.79 0.22
CA VAL A 138 -14.16 -9.01 1.00
C VAL A 138 -12.84 -9.66 0.64
N LEU A 139 -12.00 -9.88 1.63
CA LEU A 139 -10.79 -10.70 1.54
C LEU A 139 -11.10 -11.99 2.32
N GLY A 140 -11.14 -13.11 1.62
CA GLY A 140 -11.33 -14.43 2.21
C GLY A 140 -10.15 -14.84 3.11
N ASP A 141 -10.26 -15.99 3.72
CA ASP A 141 -9.17 -16.52 4.56
C ASP A 141 -7.91 -16.81 3.73
N ASN A 142 -6.75 -16.69 4.35
CA ASN A 142 -5.44 -16.91 3.75
C ASN A 142 -5.08 -16.00 2.57
N VAL A 143 -5.82 -14.95 2.28
CA VAL A 143 -5.50 -14.00 1.20
C VAL A 143 -4.15 -13.33 1.47
N ARG A 144 -3.35 -13.18 0.40
CA ARG A 144 -2.06 -12.49 0.42
C ARG A 144 -2.08 -11.31 -0.54
N LEU A 145 -2.00 -10.10 0.00
CA LEU A 145 -1.77 -8.89 -0.78
C LEU A 145 -0.30 -8.49 -0.64
N ALA A 146 0.46 -8.59 -1.71
CA ALA A 146 1.82 -8.04 -1.74
C ALA A 146 1.80 -6.51 -1.63
N GLY A 147 2.92 -5.85 -1.85
CA GLY A 147 2.96 -4.38 -1.78
C GLY A 147 2.31 -3.71 -2.98
N LYS A 148 1.76 -2.50 -2.77
CA LYS A 148 1.20 -1.62 -3.81
C LYS A 148 0.00 -2.20 -4.57
N VAL A 149 -0.77 -3.09 -3.96
CA VAL A 149 -2.03 -3.56 -4.53
C VAL A 149 -3.08 -2.44 -4.39
N PHE A 150 -3.87 -2.26 -5.44
CA PHE A 150 -5.00 -1.34 -5.44
C PHE A 150 -6.31 -2.10 -5.68
N LEU A 151 -7.20 -2.09 -4.69
CA LEU A 151 -8.56 -2.58 -4.83
C LEU A 151 -9.47 -1.35 -5.06
N ALA A 152 -9.92 -1.16 -6.30
CA ALA A 152 -10.63 0.02 -6.76
C ALA A 152 -12.15 -0.22 -6.83
N GLY A 153 -12.84 -0.27 -5.70
CA GLY A 153 -14.28 -0.50 -5.62
C GLY A 153 -15.14 0.69 -6.06
N PHE A 154 -14.54 1.87 -6.23
CA PHE A 154 -15.17 3.07 -6.79
C PHE A 154 -14.11 4.00 -7.40
N PRO A 155 -14.46 4.83 -8.43
CA PRO A 155 -13.50 5.68 -9.14
C PRO A 155 -13.21 7.02 -8.45
N GLY A 156 -14.07 7.48 -7.53
CA GLY A 156 -13.93 8.75 -6.82
C GLY A 156 -14.44 9.98 -7.58
N HIS A 157 -14.75 9.85 -8.86
CA HIS A 157 -15.29 10.93 -9.71
C HIS A 157 -16.26 10.37 -10.77
N PRO A 158 -17.29 11.15 -11.18
CA PRO A 158 -18.18 10.72 -12.24
C PRO A 158 -17.48 10.72 -13.62
N LEU A 159 -17.93 9.86 -14.53
CA LEU A 159 -17.44 9.83 -15.92
C LEU A 159 -17.81 11.08 -16.69
N ASP A 160 -18.99 11.67 -16.41
CA ASP A 160 -19.42 12.92 -17.02
C ASP A 160 -18.45 14.08 -16.70
N PRO A 161 -17.86 14.75 -17.69
CA PRO A 161 -16.88 15.81 -17.49
C PRO A 161 -17.47 17.07 -16.83
N VAL A 162 -18.74 17.37 -17.05
CA VAL A 162 -19.41 18.54 -16.45
C VAL A 162 -19.65 18.31 -14.97
N ALA A 163 -20.22 17.16 -14.61
CA ALA A 163 -20.43 16.77 -13.22
C ALA A 163 -19.07 16.68 -12.45
N ARG A 164 -18.04 16.14 -13.11
CA ARG A 164 -16.69 16.06 -12.53
C ARG A 164 -16.08 17.45 -12.30
N ALA A 165 -16.24 18.39 -13.21
CA ALA A 165 -15.77 19.78 -13.05
C ALA A 165 -16.50 20.50 -11.91
N GLN A 166 -17.74 20.13 -11.61
CA GLN A 166 -18.55 20.65 -10.49
C GLN A 166 -18.23 19.96 -9.15
N GLY A 167 -17.32 18.98 -9.12
CA GLY A 167 -16.97 18.25 -7.91
C GLY A 167 -18.05 17.26 -7.45
N MET A 168 -18.95 16.84 -8.36
CA MET A 168 -19.95 15.83 -8.03
C MET A 168 -19.30 14.47 -7.77
N PRO A 169 -19.86 13.63 -6.89
CA PRO A 169 -19.36 12.29 -6.64
C PRO A 169 -19.62 11.38 -7.85
N GLU A 170 -18.96 10.22 -7.84
CA GLU A 170 -19.25 9.12 -8.76
C GLU A 170 -20.69 8.63 -8.64
N THR A 171 -21.22 8.08 -9.70
CA THR A 171 -22.57 7.49 -9.76
C THR A 171 -22.58 6.03 -9.28
N ASP A 172 -23.72 5.50 -8.86
CA ASP A 172 -23.84 4.15 -8.29
C ASP A 172 -23.50 3.03 -9.30
N ASP A 173 -23.71 3.26 -10.60
CA ASP A 173 -23.35 2.32 -11.67
C ASP A 173 -21.83 2.18 -11.88
N GLN A 174 -21.02 3.10 -11.34
CA GLN A 174 -19.56 3.05 -11.37
C GLN A 174 -18.95 2.30 -10.18
N VAL A 175 -19.79 1.87 -9.23
CA VAL A 175 -19.37 1.25 -7.98
C VAL A 175 -19.63 -0.26 -8.03
N GLY A 176 -18.78 -1.04 -7.41
CA GLY A 176 -19.00 -2.49 -7.34
C GLY A 176 -18.22 -3.17 -6.22
N ASP A 177 -18.76 -4.28 -5.76
CA ASP A 177 -18.10 -5.13 -4.78
C ASP A 177 -16.80 -5.71 -5.34
N ILE A 178 -15.81 -5.89 -4.48
CA ILE A 178 -14.62 -6.68 -4.81
C ILE A 178 -14.56 -7.85 -3.84
N VAL A 179 -14.45 -9.06 -4.39
CA VAL A 179 -14.35 -10.28 -3.60
C VAL A 179 -13.10 -11.04 -4.00
N LEU A 180 -12.19 -11.20 -3.06
CA LEU A 180 -11.08 -12.12 -3.16
C LEU A 180 -11.44 -13.35 -2.31
N GLU A 181 -11.66 -14.48 -2.96
CA GLU A 181 -12.01 -15.71 -2.24
C GLU A 181 -10.79 -16.23 -1.45
N GLN A 182 -10.97 -17.33 -0.74
CA GLN A 182 -9.93 -17.95 0.07
C GLN A 182 -8.69 -18.27 -0.75
N ASP A 183 -7.51 -18.18 -0.13
CA ASP A 183 -6.20 -18.54 -0.71
C ASP A 183 -5.77 -17.70 -1.94
N VAL A 184 -6.44 -16.60 -2.25
CA VAL A 184 -6.03 -15.70 -3.35
C VAL A 184 -4.73 -15.00 -3.02
N TRP A 185 -3.82 -14.95 -4.00
CA TRP A 185 -2.59 -14.18 -3.91
C TRP A 185 -2.49 -13.13 -5.02
N LEU A 186 -2.50 -11.87 -4.63
CA LEU A 186 -2.21 -10.74 -5.50
C LEU A 186 -0.74 -10.33 -5.36
N ALA A 187 0.03 -10.46 -6.42
CA ALA A 187 1.43 -10.03 -6.45
C ALA A 187 1.54 -8.50 -6.49
N THR A 188 2.76 -7.98 -6.37
CA THR A 188 3.04 -6.54 -6.25
C THR A 188 2.42 -5.72 -7.38
N GLY A 189 1.74 -4.62 -7.01
CA GLY A 189 1.20 -3.65 -7.96
C GLY A 189 -0.01 -4.13 -8.75
N VAL A 190 -0.69 -5.19 -8.31
CA VAL A 190 -1.95 -5.63 -8.94
C VAL A 190 -3.05 -4.62 -8.65
N THR A 191 -3.83 -4.28 -9.68
CA THR A 191 -5.06 -3.48 -9.56
C THR A 191 -6.27 -4.36 -9.84
N VAL A 192 -7.27 -4.30 -8.96
CA VAL A 192 -8.56 -5.00 -9.12
C VAL A 192 -9.67 -3.95 -9.21
N MET A 193 -10.44 -4.01 -10.30
CA MET A 193 -11.52 -3.06 -10.57
C MET A 193 -12.82 -3.44 -9.85
N ALA A 194 -13.73 -2.47 -9.75
CA ALA A 194 -15.07 -2.64 -9.19
C ALA A 194 -15.84 -3.78 -9.87
N GLY A 195 -16.62 -4.54 -9.12
CA GLY A 195 -17.45 -5.64 -9.60
C GLY A 195 -16.69 -6.95 -9.85
N VAL A 196 -15.41 -7.05 -9.46
CA VAL A 196 -14.58 -8.24 -9.72
C VAL A 196 -14.61 -9.21 -8.55
N THR A 197 -14.84 -10.48 -8.85
CA THR A 197 -14.58 -11.62 -7.95
C THR A 197 -13.38 -12.40 -8.49
N ILE A 198 -12.41 -12.71 -7.62
CA ILE A 198 -11.28 -13.58 -7.91
C ILE A 198 -11.48 -14.88 -7.13
N GLY A 199 -11.59 -15.99 -7.88
CA GLY A 199 -11.88 -17.31 -7.34
C GLY A 199 -10.75 -17.85 -6.46
N GLN A 200 -11.12 -18.78 -5.60
CA GLN A 200 -10.24 -19.43 -4.62
C GLN A 200 -8.93 -19.92 -5.24
N GLY A 201 -7.82 -19.81 -4.50
CA GLY A 201 -6.51 -20.34 -4.91
C GLY A 201 -5.85 -19.62 -6.09
N THR A 202 -6.52 -18.60 -6.67
CA THR A 202 -6.00 -17.89 -7.84
C THR A 202 -4.84 -16.97 -7.47
N VAL A 203 -3.82 -16.99 -8.31
CA VAL A 203 -2.64 -16.12 -8.23
C VAL A 203 -2.69 -15.12 -9.36
N VAL A 204 -2.51 -13.84 -9.04
CA VAL A 204 -2.44 -12.76 -10.04
C VAL A 204 -1.02 -12.20 -10.09
N ALA A 205 -0.41 -12.25 -11.28
CA ALA A 205 0.96 -11.80 -11.53
C ALA A 205 1.13 -10.29 -11.31
N ALA A 206 2.34 -9.89 -10.94
CA ALA A 206 2.67 -8.50 -10.62
C ALA A 206 2.33 -7.52 -11.76
N GLY A 207 1.87 -6.32 -11.38
CA GLY A 207 1.52 -5.25 -12.32
C GLY A 207 0.28 -5.50 -13.16
N SER A 208 -0.50 -6.53 -12.86
CA SER A 208 -1.71 -6.85 -13.63
C SER A 208 -2.89 -5.96 -13.26
N VAL A 209 -3.79 -5.74 -14.23
CA VAL A 209 -5.06 -5.03 -14.02
C VAL A 209 -6.23 -5.98 -14.29
N VAL A 210 -6.92 -6.38 -13.21
CA VAL A 210 -8.05 -7.30 -13.26
C VAL A 210 -9.33 -6.51 -13.45
N THR A 211 -9.90 -6.60 -14.65
CA THR A 211 -11.11 -5.88 -15.06
C THR A 211 -12.35 -6.77 -15.16
N ARG A 212 -12.17 -8.07 -15.00
CA ARG A 212 -13.24 -9.09 -15.03
C ARG A 212 -12.92 -10.18 -14.03
N SER A 213 -13.95 -10.82 -13.51
CA SER A 213 -13.79 -11.93 -12.56
C SER A 213 -12.92 -13.06 -13.14
N LEU A 214 -12.14 -13.67 -12.27
CA LEU A 214 -11.25 -14.78 -12.58
C LEU A 214 -11.75 -16.05 -11.91
N PRO A 215 -11.67 -17.23 -12.58
CA PRO A 215 -12.03 -18.49 -11.96
C PRO A 215 -11.06 -18.88 -10.84
N SER A 216 -11.39 -19.93 -10.12
CA SER A 216 -10.55 -20.53 -9.07
C SER A 216 -9.33 -21.24 -9.67
N ASP A 217 -8.27 -21.38 -8.86
CA ASP A 217 -7.10 -22.21 -9.11
C ASP A 217 -6.39 -21.93 -10.44
N VAL A 218 -6.24 -20.63 -10.78
CA VAL A 218 -5.52 -20.20 -11.97
C VAL A 218 -4.38 -19.24 -11.65
N LEU A 219 -3.37 -19.22 -12.51
CA LEU A 219 -2.45 -18.11 -12.67
C LEU A 219 -3.00 -17.17 -13.74
N ALA A 220 -3.24 -15.92 -13.38
CA ALA A 220 -3.67 -14.89 -14.30
C ALA A 220 -2.66 -13.72 -14.34
N GLY A 221 -2.65 -12.94 -15.43
CA GLY A 221 -1.77 -11.79 -15.55
C GLY A 221 -2.01 -10.94 -16.77
N GLY A 222 -1.43 -9.73 -16.79
CA GLY A 222 -1.50 -8.79 -17.92
C GLY A 222 -2.43 -7.60 -17.67
N VAL A 223 -2.55 -6.73 -18.68
CA VAL A 223 -3.39 -5.53 -18.70
C VAL A 223 -4.19 -5.51 -20.02
N PRO A 224 -5.47 -5.91 -19.98
CA PRO A 224 -6.19 -6.51 -18.86
C PRO A 224 -5.71 -7.92 -18.55
N ALA A 225 -5.88 -8.35 -17.30
CA ALA A 225 -5.48 -9.68 -16.85
C ALA A 225 -6.29 -10.77 -17.53
N LYS A 226 -5.60 -11.85 -17.93
CA LYS A 226 -6.19 -13.05 -18.53
C LYS A 226 -5.61 -14.28 -17.83
N VAL A 227 -6.35 -15.38 -17.85
CA VAL A 227 -5.84 -16.68 -17.38
C VAL A 227 -4.66 -17.10 -18.24
N ILE A 228 -3.54 -17.44 -17.60
CA ILE A 228 -2.31 -17.91 -18.23
C ILE A 228 -2.28 -19.45 -18.21
N LYS A 229 -2.61 -20.03 -17.03
CA LYS A 229 -2.68 -21.49 -16.84
C LYS A 229 -3.47 -21.85 -15.59
N ALA A 230 -3.96 -23.08 -15.51
CA ALA A 230 -4.47 -23.66 -14.27
C ALA A 230 -3.34 -23.94 -13.28
N LEU A 231 -3.66 -23.86 -11.99
CA LEU A 231 -2.79 -24.25 -10.88
C LEU A 231 -3.39 -25.55 -10.32
N ASN A 232 -2.78 -26.67 -10.67
CA ASN A 232 -3.18 -27.99 -10.16
C ASN A 232 -2.42 -28.31 -8.89
#